data_d7bd0cb21358f5722acef444c4b1cc5b
#
_entry.id   d7bd0cb21358f5722acef444c4b1cc5b
#
_cell.length_a   1.000
_cell.length_b   1.000
_cell.length_c   1.000
_cell.angle_alpha   90.00
_cell.angle_beta   90.00
_cell.angle_gamma   90.00
#
_symmetry.space_group_name_H-M   'P 1'
#
loop_
_entity.id
_entity.type
_entity.pdbx_description
1 polymer ?
#
loop_
_entity_poly.entity_id
_entity_poly.type
_entity_poly.pdbx_seq_one_letter_code
_entity_poly.pdbx_strand_id
1 'polypeptide(L)'
;MYRLLSAHGEVRERRDQLRHPSYARPELLATAPNQLWSWDIIKLPGPGKWSHFHLYVILDVFSRYVVGRMVAERESSTLAEQLIKQTCERQRIRPGQLTLHADRGSSMRSKTVAFLLADLGVTKTHSRPHTSDENPYSEAQFKTLKYRPGCPVRFGSVQHAQKWAAELMRFYNCEHHHSGIGLLTPEAVHNG
;
A
#
# COMPACT_ATOMS: atom_id res chain seq x y z
N MET A 1 -34.61 44.10 -6.31
CA MET A 1 -33.99 44.08 -4.98
C MET A 1 -32.61 43.46 -5.01
N TYR A 2 -32.36 42.22 -5.48
CA TYR A 2 -31.02 41.59 -5.52
C TYR A 2 -29.95 42.37 -6.31
N ARG A 3 -30.31 43.02 -7.44
CA ARG A 3 -29.35 43.83 -8.24
C ARG A 3 -28.84 45.07 -7.50
N LEU A 4 -29.66 45.70 -6.68
CA LEU A 4 -29.28 46.89 -5.88
C LEU A 4 -28.38 46.50 -4.72
N LEU A 5 -28.65 45.37 -4.05
CA LEU A 5 -27.81 44.86 -2.97
C LEU A 5 -26.44 44.37 -3.47
N SER A 6 -26.41 43.77 -4.67
CA SER A 6 -25.17 43.38 -5.32
C SER A 6 -24.28 44.58 -5.69
N ALA A 7 -24.89 45.68 -6.13
CA ALA A 7 -24.18 46.92 -6.48
C ALA A 7 -23.57 47.63 -5.26
N HIS A 8 -24.08 47.38 -4.05
CA HIS A 8 -23.60 47.93 -2.79
C HIS A 8 -22.74 46.95 -2.00
N GLY A 9 -22.39 45.76 -2.57
CA GLY A 9 -21.54 44.78 -1.90
C GLY A 9 -22.18 44.08 -0.70
N GLU A 10 -23.52 44.24 -0.53
CA GLU A 10 -24.28 43.70 0.62
C GLU A 10 -24.80 42.27 0.40
N VAL A 11 -24.64 41.72 -0.80
CA VAL A 11 -24.94 40.31 -1.08
C VAL A 11 -23.64 39.53 -0.94
N ARG A 12 -23.33 39.14 0.27
CA ARG A 12 -22.34 38.06 0.46
C ARG A 12 -23.07 36.77 0.11
N GLU A 13 -22.53 36.06 -0.90
CA GLU A 13 -23.00 34.69 -1.19
C GLU A 13 -22.91 33.87 0.10
N ARG A 14 -24.01 33.23 0.48
CA ARG A 14 -24.02 32.26 1.62
C ARG A 14 -23.00 31.16 1.49
N ARG A 15 -22.32 31.05 0.35
CA ARG A 15 -21.28 30.08 0.00
C ARG A 15 -19.89 30.71 -0.19
N ASP A 16 -19.65 31.90 0.31
CA ASP A 16 -18.30 32.46 0.37
C ASP A 16 -17.51 31.71 1.44
N GLN A 17 -17.32 30.43 1.17
CA GLN A 17 -16.41 29.58 1.94
C GLN A 17 -15.00 29.90 1.44
N LEU A 18 -14.11 30.18 2.36
CA LEU A 18 -12.66 30.20 2.11
C LEU A 18 -12.31 29.01 1.22
N ARG A 19 -11.94 29.27 -0.03
CA ARG A 19 -11.36 28.21 -0.87
C ARG A 19 -10.13 27.71 -0.13
N HIS A 20 -10.22 26.48 0.36
CA HIS A 20 -9.05 25.82 0.85
C HIS A 20 -7.96 25.92 -0.23
N PRO A 21 -6.73 26.33 0.11
CA PRO A 21 -5.66 26.34 -0.85
C PRO A 21 -5.60 24.99 -1.52
N SER A 22 -5.40 24.97 -2.85
CA SER A 22 -5.26 23.74 -3.60
C SER A 22 -4.15 22.93 -2.96
N TYR A 23 -4.52 21.81 -2.34
CA TYR A 23 -3.56 20.93 -1.68
C TYR A 23 -2.61 20.37 -2.75
N ALA A 24 -1.36 20.75 -2.68
CA ALA A 24 -0.32 20.09 -3.44
C ALA A 24 -0.19 18.68 -2.89
N ARG A 25 -0.52 17.67 -3.70
CA ARG A 25 -0.37 16.24 -3.36
C ARG A 25 1.11 16.01 -3.04
N PRO A 26 1.50 15.53 -1.84
CA PRO A 26 2.88 15.15 -1.62
C PRO A 26 3.21 14.03 -2.62
N GLU A 27 4.10 14.31 -3.54
CA GLU A 27 4.61 13.28 -4.43
C GLU A 27 5.47 12.32 -3.60
N LEU A 28 4.99 11.09 -3.45
CA LEU A 28 5.76 10.00 -2.85
C LEU A 28 6.77 9.52 -3.91
N LEU A 29 7.86 10.24 -4.05
CA LEU A 29 8.93 9.93 -5.00
C LEU A 29 9.99 9.07 -4.34
N ALA A 30 10.35 7.96 -5.00
CA ALA A 30 11.52 7.16 -4.69
C ALA A 30 12.46 7.19 -5.89
N THR A 31 13.74 7.44 -5.67
CA THR A 31 14.79 7.50 -6.69
C THR A 31 15.71 6.28 -6.67
N ALA A 32 15.56 5.42 -5.66
CA ALA A 32 16.30 4.18 -5.51
C ALA A 32 15.48 3.15 -4.71
N PRO A 33 15.84 1.87 -4.77
CA PRO A 33 15.23 0.83 -3.94
C PRO A 33 15.34 1.14 -2.44
N ASN A 34 14.34 0.69 -1.68
CA ASN A 34 14.33 0.78 -0.21
C ASN A 34 14.26 2.21 0.36
N GLN A 35 13.77 3.18 -0.41
CA GLN A 35 13.46 4.53 0.06
C GLN A 35 11.98 4.70 0.43
N LEU A 36 11.10 4.05 -0.33
CA LEU A 36 9.66 4.14 -0.13
C LEU A 36 9.03 2.78 -0.35
N TRP A 37 8.35 2.28 0.68
CA TRP A 37 7.53 1.08 0.58
C TRP A 37 6.05 1.42 0.67
N SER A 38 5.25 0.69 -0.09
CA SER A 38 3.80 0.67 0.01
C SER A 38 3.35 -0.60 0.71
N TRP A 39 2.46 -0.45 1.69
CA TRP A 39 1.86 -1.53 2.45
C TRP A 39 0.39 -1.67 2.12
N ASP A 40 -0.07 -2.92 1.97
CA ASP A 40 -1.50 -3.21 1.89
C ASP A 40 -1.86 -4.64 2.32
N ILE A 41 -3.15 -4.87 2.58
CA ILE A 41 -3.69 -6.17 2.97
C ILE A 41 -4.84 -6.54 2.03
N ILE A 42 -4.67 -7.68 1.34
CA ILE A 42 -5.65 -8.23 0.39
C ILE A 42 -6.45 -9.33 1.06
N LYS A 43 -7.77 -9.29 0.92
CA LYS A 43 -8.64 -10.41 1.31
C LYS A 43 -8.68 -11.44 0.20
N LEU A 44 -8.24 -12.67 0.50
CA LEU A 44 -8.33 -13.85 -0.35
C LEU A 44 -9.56 -14.68 0.07
N PRO A 45 -10.46 -15.08 -0.86
CA PRO A 45 -11.63 -15.87 -0.52
C PRO A 45 -11.24 -17.21 0.12
N GLY A 46 -11.71 -17.47 1.33
CA GLY A 46 -11.51 -18.73 2.04
C GLY A 46 -12.51 -19.82 1.63
N PRO A 47 -12.52 -20.96 2.32
CA PRO A 47 -13.35 -22.12 1.94
C PRO A 47 -14.85 -21.84 2.05
N GLY A 48 -15.29 -21.08 3.04
CA GLY A 48 -16.69 -20.71 3.25
C GLY A 48 -17.10 -19.42 2.56
N LYS A 49 -18.40 -19.20 2.35
CA LYS A 49 -18.95 -18.02 1.65
C LYS A 49 -18.50 -16.67 2.25
N TRP A 50 -18.25 -16.61 3.55
CA TRP A 50 -17.88 -15.39 4.28
C TRP A 50 -16.49 -15.48 4.93
N SER A 51 -15.74 -16.57 4.67
CA SER A 51 -14.39 -16.72 5.18
C SER A 51 -13.37 -16.07 4.24
N HIS A 52 -12.32 -15.47 4.82
CA HIS A 52 -11.24 -14.84 4.07
C HIS A 52 -9.92 -15.12 4.77
N PHE A 53 -8.88 -15.31 3.97
CA PHE A 53 -7.50 -15.17 4.41
C PHE A 53 -6.99 -13.76 4.09
N HIS A 54 -5.97 -13.31 4.78
CA HIS A 54 -5.39 -11.97 4.64
C HIS A 54 -3.97 -12.09 4.12
N LEU A 55 -3.76 -11.62 2.88
CA LEU A 55 -2.44 -11.52 2.27
C LEU A 55 -1.89 -10.12 2.52
N TYR A 56 -0.89 -10.03 3.38
CA TYR A 56 -0.10 -8.83 3.63
C TYR A 56 0.96 -8.70 2.55
N VAL A 57 1.13 -7.51 2.00
CA VAL A 57 2.13 -7.22 0.97
C VAL A 57 2.86 -5.94 1.30
N ILE A 58 4.18 -5.97 1.17
CA ILE A 58 5.05 -4.78 1.18
C ILE A 58 5.70 -4.69 -0.19
N LEU A 59 5.45 -3.60 -0.89
CA LEU A 59 5.96 -3.31 -2.23
C LEU A 59 6.97 -2.18 -2.17
N ASP A 60 8.14 -2.36 -2.75
CA ASP A 60 9.06 -1.25 -3.02
C ASP A 60 8.52 -0.41 -4.17
N VAL A 61 8.32 0.90 -3.94
CA VAL A 61 7.66 1.78 -4.91
C VAL A 61 8.55 2.09 -6.11
N PHE A 62 9.87 2.13 -5.94
CA PHE A 62 10.81 2.38 -7.03
C PHE A 62 10.89 1.20 -8.01
N SER A 63 11.21 0.02 -7.49
CA SER A 63 11.45 -1.19 -8.29
C SER A 63 10.20 -2.00 -8.60
N ARG A 64 9.08 -1.74 -7.93
CA ARG A 64 7.88 -2.59 -7.93
C ARG A 64 8.10 -3.97 -7.31
N TYR A 65 9.23 -4.21 -6.69
CA TYR A 65 9.58 -5.49 -6.07
C TYR A 65 8.79 -5.73 -4.79
N VAL A 66 8.21 -6.92 -4.65
CA VAL A 66 7.55 -7.33 -3.41
C VAL A 66 8.62 -7.73 -2.42
N VAL A 67 8.97 -6.82 -1.52
CA VAL A 67 10.00 -7.02 -0.49
C VAL A 67 9.50 -7.86 0.69
N GLY A 68 8.18 -7.88 0.96
CA GLY A 68 7.59 -8.63 2.06
C GLY A 68 6.22 -9.18 1.73
N ARG A 69 5.92 -10.41 2.19
CA ARG A 69 4.60 -11.01 2.10
C ARG A 69 4.33 -11.96 3.26
N MET A 70 3.06 -12.07 3.64
CA MET A 70 2.59 -13.03 4.63
C MET A 70 1.11 -13.34 4.36
N VAL A 71 0.69 -14.58 4.54
CA VAL A 71 -0.74 -14.94 4.53
C VAL A 71 -1.14 -15.45 5.91
N ALA A 72 -2.25 -14.91 6.43
CA ALA A 72 -2.79 -15.26 7.74
C ALA A 72 -4.31 -15.44 7.69
N GLU A 73 -4.86 -16.14 8.67
CA GLU A 73 -6.31 -16.39 8.80
C GLU A 73 -7.08 -15.12 9.22
N ARG A 74 -6.42 -14.22 9.92
CA ARG A 74 -7.04 -12.96 10.41
C ARG A 74 -6.06 -11.80 10.29
N GLU A 75 -6.61 -10.61 10.20
CA GLU A 75 -5.84 -9.38 10.30
C GLU A 75 -5.39 -9.14 11.76
N SER A 76 -4.10 -8.83 11.96
CA SER A 76 -3.52 -8.59 13.27
C SER A 76 -2.37 -7.60 13.19
N SER A 77 -2.30 -6.67 14.15
CA SER A 77 -1.20 -5.73 14.30
C SER A 77 0.12 -6.42 14.65
N THR A 78 0.07 -7.51 15.42
CA THR A 78 1.26 -8.30 15.77
C THR A 78 1.87 -8.96 14.53
N LEU A 79 1.05 -9.48 13.62
CA LEU A 79 1.52 -10.05 12.36
C LEU A 79 2.09 -8.97 11.44
N ALA A 80 1.47 -7.79 11.41
CA ALA A 80 1.97 -6.64 10.67
C ALA A 80 3.36 -6.21 11.19
N GLU A 81 3.51 -6.08 12.51
CA GLU A 81 4.77 -5.78 13.20
C GLU A 81 5.86 -6.80 12.85
N GLN A 82 5.55 -8.10 12.98
CA GLN A 82 6.47 -9.19 12.65
C GLN A 82 6.94 -9.12 11.18
N LEU A 83 6.02 -8.93 10.24
CA LEU A 83 6.37 -8.85 8.82
C LEU A 83 7.24 -7.63 8.50
N ILE A 84 6.91 -6.46 9.05
CA ILE A 84 7.70 -5.24 8.85
C ILE A 84 9.11 -5.45 9.39
N LYS A 85 9.24 -5.91 10.64
CA LYS A 85 10.54 -6.18 11.26
C LYS A 85 11.40 -7.12 10.43
N GLN A 86 10.87 -8.30 10.08
CA GLN A 86 11.58 -9.29 9.27
C GLN A 86 11.96 -8.76 7.89
N THR A 87 11.11 -7.90 7.29
CA THR A 87 11.39 -7.32 5.98
C THR A 87 12.49 -6.27 6.08
N CYS A 88 12.48 -5.40 7.09
CA CYS A 88 13.54 -4.42 7.32
C CYS A 88 14.88 -5.09 7.56
N GLU A 89 14.93 -6.16 8.39
CA GLU A 89 16.14 -6.93 8.64
C GLU A 89 16.69 -7.57 7.35
N ARG A 90 15.83 -8.24 6.56
CA ARG A 90 16.21 -8.88 5.30
C ARG A 90 16.72 -7.90 4.27
N GLN A 91 16.09 -6.73 4.17
CA GLN A 91 16.46 -5.65 3.25
C GLN A 91 17.60 -4.76 3.80
N ARG A 92 18.08 -5.02 5.02
CA ARG A 92 19.16 -4.26 5.69
C ARG A 92 18.87 -2.76 5.74
N ILE A 93 17.64 -2.40 6.08
CA ILE A 93 17.20 -1.00 6.15
C ILE A 93 17.94 -0.30 7.29
N ARG A 94 18.49 0.89 6.99
CA ARG A 94 19.13 1.75 7.98
C ARG A 94 18.10 2.74 8.57
N PRO A 95 18.25 3.16 9.82
CA PRO A 95 17.41 4.20 10.40
C PRO A 95 17.41 5.48 9.53
N GLY A 96 16.25 6.05 9.30
CA GLY A 96 16.06 7.25 8.47
C GLY A 96 16.08 7.02 6.95
N GLN A 97 16.31 5.80 6.47
CA GLN A 97 16.38 5.48 5.04
C GLN A 97 14.99 5.31 4.41
N LEU A 98 14.07 4.70 5.13
CA LEU A 98 12.80 4.19 4.60
C LEU A 98 11.61 5.04 5.03
N THR A 99 10.71 5.30 4.09
CA THR A 99 9.34 5.74 4.35
C THR A 99 8.38 4.58 4.05
N LEU A 100 7.49 4.25 4.98
CA LEU A 100 6.42 3.28 4.79
C LEU A 100 5.09 3.99 4.59
N HIS A 101 4.52 3.89 3.39
CA HIS A 101 3.21 4.41 3.05
C HIS A 101 2.15 3.32 3.18
N ALA A 102 1.08 3.61 3.89
CA ALA A 102 0.00 2.66 4.11
C ALA A 102 -1.36 3.34 4.11
N ASP A 103 -2.38 2.62 3.69
CA ASP A 103 -3.75 3.02 3.93
C ASP A 103 -4.06 3.02 5.42
N ARG A 104 -5.15 3.69 5.82
CA ARG A 104 -5.58 3.81 7.21
C ARG A 104 -6.21 2.51 7.76
N GLY A 105 -5.71 1.35 7.37
CA GLY A 105 -6.15 0.07 7.90
C GLY A 105 -5.93 -0.07 9.42
N SER A 106 -6.73 -0.93 10.08
CA SER A 106 -6.73 -1.10 11.54
C SER A 106 -5.37 -1.55 12.08
N SER A 107 -4.71 -2.49 11.43
CA SER A 107 -3.40 -3.00 11.80
C SER A 107 -2.31 -1.94 11.76
N MET A 108 -2.32 -1.06 10.74
CA MET A 108 -1.33 0.01 10.61
C MET A 108 -1.57 1.19 11.55
N ARG A 109 -2.78 1.34 12.11
CA ARG A 109 -3.09 2.38 13.10
C ARG A 109 -2.74 1.98 14.53
N SER A 110 -2.33 0.73 14.76
CA SER A 110 -2.01 0.23 16.09
C SER A 110 -0.78 0.96 16.67
N LYS A 111 -0.79 1.13 18.01
CA LYS A 111 0.32 1.72 18.73
C LYS A 111 1.59 0.87 18.60
N THR A 112 1.46 -0.45 18.60
CA THR A 112 2.59 -1.39 18.49
C THR A 112 3.35 -1.21 17.18
N VAL A 113 2.66 -1.12 16.04
CA VAL A 113 3.29 -0.83 14.74
C VAL A 113 3.91 0.57 14.72
N ALA A 114 3.27 1.57 15.34
CA ALA A 114 3.83 2.92 15.40
C ALA A 114 5.13 2.97 16.22
N PHE A 115 5.20 2.27 17.35
CA PHE A 115 6.42 2.17 18.16
C PHE A 115 7.52 1.41 17.42
N LEU A 116 7.21 0.27 16.77
CA LEU A 116 8.19 -0.46 15.97
C LEU A 116 8.80 0.42 14.88
N LEU A 117 7.98 1.15 14.11
CA LEU A 117 8.49 2.01 13.04
C LEU A 117 9.37 3.13 13.57
N ALA A 118 9.01 3.73 14.72
CA ALA A 118 9.84 4.72 15.39
C ALA A 118 11.19 4.13 15.85
N ASP A 119 11.17 2.93 16.44
CA ASP A 119 12.36 2.21 16.89
C ASP A 119 13.30 1.84 15.72
N LEU A 120 12.73 1.43 14.60
CA LEU A 120 13.47 1.17 13.36
C LEU A 120 13.90 2.44 12.61
N GLY A 121 13.50 3.61 13.06
CA GLY A 121 13.76 4.87 12.35
C GLY A 121 13.07 4.95 10.99
N VAL A 122 11.94 4.27 10.81
CA VAL A 122 11.14 4.28 9.58
C VAL A 122 10.07 5.36 9.65
N THR A 123 10.07 6.27 8.68
CA THR A 123 9.04 7.29 8.56
C THR A 123 7.72 6.66 8.10
N LYS A 124 6.62 6.97 8.80
CA LYS A 124 5.30 6.47 8.46
C LYS A 124 4.45 7.56 7.82
N THR A 125 3.84 7.26 6.67
CA THR A 125 2.86 8.13 6.02
C THR A 125 1.54 7.40 5.77
N HIS A 126 0.45 8.15 5.68
CA HIS A 126 -0.88 7.60 5.45
C HIS A 126 -1.59 8.32 4.32
N SER A 127 -2.42 7.57 3.58
CA SER A 127 -3.44 8.12 2.69
C SER A 127 -4.42 8.99 3.46
N ARG A 128 -4.99 10.01 2.79
CA ARG A 128 -6.03 10.86 3.38
C ARG A 128 -7.32 10.06 3.65
N PRO A 129 -8.18 10.50 4.60
CA PRO A 129 -9.50 9.91 4.78
C PRO A 129 -10.30 10.04 3.48
N HIS A 130 -10.99 8.96 3.09
CA HIS A 130 -11.91 8.90 1.95
C HIS A 130 -11.30 9.16 0.56
N THR A 131 -9.97 9.01 0.39
CA THR A 131 -9.30 9.12 -0.91
C THR A 131 -8.67 7.77 -1.23
N SER A 132 -9.36 6.95 -2.05
CA SER A 132 -8.90 5.62 -2.46
C SER A 132 -7.68 5.67 -3.39
N ASP A 133 -7.50 6.76 -4.13
CA ASP A 133 -6.48 6.89 -5.18
C ASP A 133 -5.07 7.25 -4.67
N GLU A 134 -4.83 7.22 -3.37
CA GLU A 134 -3.54 7.64 -2.80
C GLU A 134 -2.51 6.49 -2.68
N ASN A 135 -2.91 5.24 -2.96
CA ASN A 135 -2.00 4.10 -3.06
C ASN A 135 -2.07 3.40 -4.43
N PRO A 136 -1.82 4.15 -5.55
CA PRO A 136 -2.00 3.64 -6.91
C PRO A 136 -1.07 2.45 -7.22
N TYR A 137 0.04 2.35 -6.51
CA TYR A 137 1.03 1.28 -6.71
C TYR A 137 0.51 -0.07 -6.23
N SER A 138 -0.06 -0.13 -5.03
CA SER A 138 -0.70 -1.35 -4.51
C SER A 138 -1.93 -1.72 -5.32
N GLU A 139 -2.77 -0.75 -5.71
CA GLU A 139 -3.96 -1.01 -6.53
C GLU A 139 -3.61 -1.59 -7.90
N ALA A 140 -2.62 -1.04 -8.59
CA ALA A 140 -2.16 -1.54 -9.88
C ALA A 140 -1.59 -2.97 -9.77
N GLN A 141 -0.81 -3.24 -8.72
CA GLN A 141 -0.30 -4.57 -8.41
C GLN A 141 -1.45 -5.54 -8.18
N PHE A 142 -2.45 -5.16 -7.38
CA PHE A 142 -3.57 -6.04 -7.03
C PHE A 142 -4.47 -6.36 -8.21
N LYS A 143 -4.66 -5.44 -9.14
CA LYS A 143 -5.33 -5.75 -10.42
C LYS A 143 -4.58 -6.84 -11.18
N THR A 144 -3.27 -6.71 -11.33
CA THR A 144 -2.43 -7.73 -11.96
C THR A 144 -2.54 -9.09 -11.27
N LEU A 145 -2.59 -9.12 -9.94
CA LEU A 145 -2.69 -10.35 -9.14
C LEU A 145 -4.07 -11.03 -9.25
N LYS A 146 -5.15 -10.25 -9.13
CA LYS A 146 -6.54 -10.77 -9.12
C LYS A 146 -7.02 -11.27 -10.48
N TYR A 147 -6.56 -10.65 -11.56
CA TYR A 147 -7.03 -10.97 -12.92
C TYR A 147 -6.10 -11.94 -13.65
N ARG A 148 -5.09 -12.51 -12.98
CA ARG A 148 -4.23 -13.50 -13.58
C ARG A 148 -4.98 -14.81 -13.82
N PRO A 149 -4.84 -15.44 -15.00
CA PRO A 149 -5.30 -16.81 -15.24
C PRO A 149 -4.69 -17.76 -14.19
N GLY A 150 -5.52 -18.60 -13.57
CA GLY A 150 -5.07 -19.53 -12.52
C GLY A 150 -5.20 -19.02 -11.08
N CYS A 151 -5.73 -17.81 -10.84
CA CYS A 151 -6.12 -17.40 -9.50
C CYS A 151 -7.30 -18.28 -9.01
N PRO A 152 -7.16 -19.02 -7.88
CA PRO A 152 -8.25 -19.81 -7.35
C PRO A 152 -9.46 -18.94 -6.98
N VAL A 153 -10.66 -19.38 -7.34
CA VAL A 153 -11.90 -18.72 -6.91
C VAL A 153 -12.03 -18.74 -5.38
N ARG A 154 -11.53 -19.81 -4.75
CA ARG A 154 -11.48 -19.99 -3.29
C ARG A 154 -10.25 -20.79 -2.88
N PHE A 155 -9.74 -20.50 -1.71
CA PHE A 155 -8.65 -21.23 -1.09
C PHE A 155 -9.20 -22.19 -0.03
N GLY A 156 -8.87 -23.46 -0.13
CA GLY A 156 -9.35 -24.50 0.80
C GLY A 156 -8.71 -24.44 2.20
N SER A 157 -7.51 -23.86 2.30
CA SER A 157 -6.77 -23.70 3.55
C SER A 157 -5.81 -22.50 3.49
N VAL A 158 -5.31 -22.09 4.66
CA VAL A 158 -4.30 -21.02 4.73
C VAL A 158 -2.99 -21.48 4.06
N GLN A 159 -2.61 -22.75 4.17
CA GLN A 159 -1.43 -23.32 3.52
C GLN A 159 -1.55 -23.28 1.99
N HIS A 160 -2.75 -23.57 1.45
CA HIS A 160 -3.02 -23.43 0.01
C HIS A 160 -2.83 -21.97 -0.42
N ALA A 161 -3.38 -21.00 0.33
CA ALA A 161 -3.22 -19.58 0.04
C ALA A 161 -1.75 -19.11 0.16
N GLN A 162 -0.99 -19.63 1.13
CA GLN A 162 0.42 -19.35 1.32
C GLN A 162 1.27 -19.85 0.13
N LYS A 163 1.04 -21.10 -0.31
CA LYS A 163 1.73 -21.68 -1.46
C LYS A 163 1.46 -20.87 -2.72
N TRP A 164 0.19 -20.60 -3.02
CA TRP A 164 -0.20 -19.79 -4.17
C TRP A 164 0.42 -18.38 -4.13
N ALA A 165 0.34 -17.70 -2.99
CA ALA A 165 0.94 -16.37 -2.83
C ALA A 165 2.47 -16.40 -3.01
N ALA A 166 3.14 -17.47 -2.57
CA ALA A 166 4.58 -17.64 -2.77
C ALA A 166 4.94 -17.76 -4.25
N GLU A 167 4.24 -18.62 -4.99
CA GLU A 167 4.45 -18.84 -6.42
C GLU A 167 4.12 -17.57 -7.23
N LEU A 168 3.02 -16.91 -6.88
CA LEU A 168 2.58 -15.68 -7.53
C LEU A 168 3.62 -14.55 -7.37
N MET A 169 4.10 -14.31 -6.14
CA MET A 169 5.05 -13.22 -5.89
C MET A 169 6.45 -13.53 -6.47
N ARG A 170 6.83 -14.81 -6.53
CA ARG A 170 8.05 -15.21 -7.25
C ARG A 170 7.92 -14.86 -8.73
N PHE A 171 6.83 -15.29 -9.38
CA PHE A 171 6.57 -14.93 -10.78
C PHE A 171 6.56 -13.41 -10.98
N TYR A 172 5.86 -12.67 -10.11
CA TYR A 172 5.74 -11.22 -10.20
C TYR A 172 7.11 -10.53 -10.10
N ASN A 173 7.93 -10.96 -9.17
CA ASN A 173 9.26 -10.37 -8.98
C ASN A 173 10.25 -10.73 -10.11
N CYS A 174 10.25 -12.01 -10.54
CA CYS A 174 11.33 -12.55 -11.37
C CYS A 174 10.98 -12.68 -12.85
N GLU A 175 9.69 -12.77 -13.21
CA GLU A 175 9.28 -13.10 -14.58
C GLU A 175 8.32 -12.05 -15.20
N HIS A 176 7.59 -11.28 -14.36
CA HIS A 176 6.65 -10.29 -14.85
C HIS A 176 7.37 -9.01 -15.29
N HIS A 177 7.25 -8.66 -16.56
CA HIS A 177 7.74 -7.40 -17.12
C HIS A 177 6.76 -6.27 -16.85
N HIS A 178 7.19 -5.22 -16.15
CA HIS A 178 6.34 -4.15 -15.69
C HIS A 178 6.52 -2.87 -16.50
N SER A 179 5.45 -2.37 -17.14
CA SER A 179 5.50 -1.17 -18.00
C SER A 179 5.98 0.10 -17.25
N GLY A 180 5.64 0.24 -15.98
CA GLY A 180 6.04 1.38 -15.15
C GLY A 180 7.53 1.44 -14.77
N ILE A 181 8.31 0.42 -15.11
CA ILE A 181 9.77 0.34 -14.90
C ILE A 181 10.51 -0.09 -16.18
N GLY A 182 10.03 0.38 -17.33
CA GLY A 182 10.69 0.17 -18.61
C GLY A 182 10.65 -1.26 -19.13
N LEU A 183 9.61 -2.02 -18.82
CA LEU A 183 9.45 -3.43 -19.16
C LEU A 183 10.55 -4.35 -18.58
N LEU A 184 11.20 -3.92 -17.52
CA LEU A 184 12.09 -4.77 -16.74
C LEU A 184 11.29 -5.58 -15.71
N THR A 185 11.91 -6.62 -15.15
CA THR A 185 11.35 -7.32 -14.00
C THR A 185 11.62 -6.54 -12.72
N PRO A 186 10.71 -6.58 -11.72
CA PRO A 186 10.94 -5.94 -10.42
C PRO A 186 12.27 -6.35 -9.77
N GLU A 187 12.66 -7.62 -9.90
CA GLU A 187 13.93 -8.13 -9.36
C GLU A 187 15.15 -7.48 -10.02
N ALA A 188 15.15 -7.34 -11.34
CA ALA A 188 16.25 -6.72 -12.07
C ALA A 188 16.44 -5.24 -11.67
N VAL A 189 15.34 -4.51 -11.43
CA VAL A 189 15.43 -3.11 -10.98
C VAL A 189 15.78 -2.98 -9.51
N HIS A 190 15.40 -3.96 -8.66
CA HIS A 190 15.64 -3.92 -7.22
C HIS A 190 17.09 -4.25 -6.85
N ASN A 191 17.68 -5.19 -7.57
CA ASN A 191 19.02 -5.70 -7.28
C ASN A 191 20.14 -5.07 -8.13
N GLY A 192 19.79 -4.30 -9.18
CA GLY A 192 20.71 -3.59 -10.08
C GLY A 192 21.16 -4.48 -11.21
#